data_c4c83e5017b7f748dbc6aa3c5115932b
#
_entry.id   c4c83e5017b7f748dbc6aa3c5115932b
#
_cell.length_a   1.000
_cell.length_b   1.000
_cell.length_c   1.000
_cell.angle_alpha   90.00
_cell.angle_beta   90.00
_cell.angle_gamma   90.00
#
_symmetry.space_group_name_H-M   'P 1'
#
loop_
_entity.id
_entity.type
_entity.pdbx_description
1 polymer ?
#
loop_
_entity_poly.entity_id
_entity_poly.type
_entity_poly.pdbx_seq_one_letter_code
_entity_poly.pdbx_strand_id
1 'polypeptide(L)'
;ISDFQNLKKMKILLTGATGYIGKRLLPILVQQGHNVVCCVRDKNRVYLSEEFLKQVQIIESDFLDYKSLENIPNDIDVVYYLIHSMSSSSSNFDKLESESAENFIKKINQTNAQQIIYLSGIVNDSKLSKHLSSRKAVENILNQCKVPVTTLRAGIIVGSGSASFEIIRDLVNKLPVMITPKWLNTKCQPIAIADVLSFLSKSLGNSATYNQSFDIGGPDILTYKEMLLGFAKAKNLKRYIFTVPVMTPKLSSYWLYFVTSTSYKLATALVSSMKVEVICSDNRINNLLNVKPMSYEEALSKALLKISNNETESSWKDALVNGRFRGNLNDYIKVPKKDCFIDRRKRLVLDREFTINKIWSIGGETGWYYGDWLWNLRGLIDKIFGGVGSRRGRTNKNNIHAGDALDFWRVVYADKEKGKLILFAEMRLPGKAWLEFKIIKGTLFQSATFEPDGIWGKLYWYSVLPFHGFIFNGMINKLIK
;
A
#
# COMPACT_ATOMS: atom_id res chain seq x y z
N ILE A 1 4.85 25.36 -17.76
CA ILE A 1 6.26 25.16 -17.29
C ILE A 1 6.84 26.45 -16.67
N SER A 2 6.13 27.62 -16.73
CA SER A 2 6.70 28.92 -16.37
C SER A 2 6.46 29.44 -14.94
N ASP A 3 5.71 28.72 -14.08
CA ASP A 3 5.31 29.27 -12.77
C ASP A 3 6.13 28.76 -11.57
N PHE A 4 7.18 27.98 -11.78
CA PHE A 4 7.95 27.36 -10.69
C PHE A 4 9.27 28.08 -10.32
N GLN A 5 9.57 29.25 -10.91
CA GLN A 5 10.91 29.85 -10.84
C GLN A 5 11.26 30.61 -9.54
N ASN A 6 10.38 30.68 -8.50
CA ASN A 6 10.71 31.43 -7.27
C ASN A 6 10.33 30.77 -5.94
N LEU A 7 10.18 29.44 -5.90
CA LEU A 7 9.99 28.76 -4.61
C LEU A 7 11.34 28.70 -3.85
N LYS A 8 11.38 29.26 -2.65
CA LYS A 8 12.55 29.13 -1.75
C LYS A 8 12.85 27.63 -1.57
N LYS A 9 14.09 27.22 -1.87
CA LYS A 9 14.54 25.84 -1.66
C LYS A 9 14.44 25.50 -0.17
N MET A 10 13.72 24.45 0.17
CA MET A 10 13.46 23.99 1.54
C MET A 10 14.04 22.59 1.77
N LYS A 11 14.41 22.31 3.03
CA LYS A 11 14.74 20.97 3.48
C LYS A 11 13.49 20.32 4.10
N ILE A 12 12.99 19.26 3.46
CA ILE A 12 11.68 18.68 3.75
C ILE A 12 11.86 17.29 4.35
N LEU A 13 11.31 17.03 5.53
CA LEU A 13 11.19 15.69 6.09
C LEU A 13 9.91 15.04 5.54
N LEU A 14 10.05 14.00 4.74
CA LEU A 14 8.92 13.22 4.22
C LEU A 14 8.80 11.91 5.00
N THR A 15 7.86 11.85 5.95
CA THR A 15 7.52 10.58 6.62
C THR A 15 6.56 9.78 5.74
N GLY A 16 6.58 8.44 5.88
CA GLY A 16 5.75 7.60 5.04
C GLY A 16 6.15 7.59 3.55
N ALA A 17 7.40 7.92 3.22
CA ALA A 17 7.93 8.01 1.85
C ALA A 17 7.76 6.71 1.04
N THR A 18 7.67 5.54 1.70
CA THR A 18 7.42 4.24 1.05
C THR A 18 5.94 3.89 0.90
N GLY A 19 5.04 4.76 1.37
CA GLY A 19 3.58 4.59 1.29
C GLY A 19 3.00 5.04 -0.06
N TYR A 20 1.70 4.81 -0.24
CA TYR A 20 0.97 5.13 -1.47
C TYR A 20 1.07 6.62 -1.87
N ILE A 21 0.88 7.52 -0.91
CA ILE A 21 0.96 8.97 -1.12
C ILE A 21 2.42 9.43 -1.20
N GLY A 22 3.26 9.00 -0.23
CA GLY A 22 4.64 9.46 -0.13
C GLY A 22 5.48 9.14 -1.37
N LYS A 23 5.35 7.93 -1.94
CA LYS A 23 6.04 7.55 -3.20
C LYS A 23 5.68 8.47 -4.38
N ARG A 24 4.46 9.02 -4.42
CA ARG A 24 4.01 9.91 -5.48
C ARG A 24 4.34 11.37 -5.23
N LEU A 25 4.37 11.78 -3.97
CA LEU A 25 4.71 13.14 -3.57
C LEU A 25 6.22 13.41 -3.70
N LEU A 26 7.05 12.42 -3.39
CA LEU A 26 8.50 12.54 -3.42
C LEU A 26 9.05 13.10 -4.75
N PRO A 27 8.75 12.53 -5.93
CA PRO A 27 9.25 13.06 -7.19
C PRO A 27 8.78 14.50 -7.45
N ILE A 28 7.57 14.88 -7.02
CA ILE A 28 7.05 16.25 -7.17
C ILE A 28 7.92 17.24 -6.37
N LEU A 29 8.21 16.92 -5.10
CA LEU A 29 9.03 17.77 -4.22
C LEU A 29 10.46 17.91 -4.74
N VAL A 30 11.05 16.83 -5.26
CA VAL A 30 12.38 16.86 -5.86
C VAL A 30 12.40 17.68 -7.15
N GLN A 31 11.40 17.52 -8.03
CA GLN A 31 11.28 18.31 -9.26
C GLN A 31 11.05 19.79 -8.99
N GLN A 32 10.46 20.15 -7.85
CA GLN A 32 10.32 21.53 -7.37
C GLN A 32 11.64 22.10 -6.79
N GLY A 33 12.71 21.32 -6.77
CA GLY A 33 14.06 21.73 -6.35
C GLY A 33 14.30 21.67 -4.84
N HIS A 34 13.42 21.04 -4.06
CA HIS A 34 13.58 20.91 -2.62
C HIS A 34 14.58 19.79 -2.24
N ASN A 35 15.22 19.93 -1.08
CA ASN A 35 16.03 18.88 -0.48
C ASN A 35 15.14 17.97 0.36
N VAL A 36 14.94 16.71 -0.04
CA VAL A 36 14.02 15.81 0.65
C VAL A 36 14.76 14.80 1.49
N VAL A 37 14.41 14.72 2.78
CA VAL A 37 14.84 13.70 3.74
C VAL A 37 13.71 12.67 3.84
N CYS A 38 13.88 11.52 3.23
CA CYS A 38 12.94 10.40 3.28
C CYS A 38 13.11 9.65 4.61
N CYS A 39 12.14 9.77 5.52
CA CYS A 39 12.12 9.03 6.76
C CYS A 39 11.33 7.72 6.57
N VAL A 40 12.03 6.60 6.71
CA VAL A 40 11.49 5.26 6.48
C VAL A 40 11.89 4.29 7.59
N ARG A 41 11.09 3.25 7.83
CA ARG A 41 11.42 2.18 8.77
C ARG A 41 12.44 1.17 8.23
N ASP A 42 12.55 1.10 6.92
CA ASP A 42 13.45 0.18 6.21
C ASP A 42 13.87 0.80 4.88
N LYS A 43 15.16 1.14 4.76
CA LYS A 43 15.74 1.77 3.57
C LYS A 43 15.69 0.88 2.32
N ASN A 44 15.67 -0.46 2.50
CA ASN A 44 15.60 -1.38 1.36
C ASN A 44 14.26 -1.32 0.61
N ARG A 45 13.27 -0.59 1.14
CA ARG A 45 11.97 -0.35 0.49
C ARG A 45 11.93 0.93 -0.33
N VAL A 46 13.01 1.70 -0.35
CA VAL A 46 13.10 2.92 -1.15
C VAL A 46 13.72 2.57 -2.49
N TYR A 47 12.91 2.61 -3.54
CA TYR A 47 13.35 2.42 -4.92
C TYR A 47 13.23 3.74 -5.64
N LEU A 48 14.37 4.27 -5.98
CA LEU A 48 14.53 5.49 -6.77
C LEU A 48 15.61 5.23 -7.83
N SER A 49 15.51 5.91 -8.96
CA SER A 49 16.61 5.91 -9.93
C SER A 49 17.87 6.50 -9.28
N GLU A 50 19.04 6.17 -9.81
CA GLU A 50 20.30 6.70 -9.29
C GLU A 50 20.34 8.23 -9.30
N GLU A 51 19.69 8.86 -10.27
CA GLU A 51 19.55 10.30 -10.38
C GLU A 51 18.76 10.90 -9.21
N PHE A 52 17.64 10.25 -8.83
CA PHE A 52 16.85 10.66 -7.67
C PHE A 52 17.56 10.37 -6.34
N LEU A 53 18.29 9.25 -6.23
CA LEU A 53 19.06 8.92 -5.03
C LEU A 53 20.11 9.96 -4.68
N LYS A 54 20.68 10.67 -5.67
CA LYS A 54 21.63 11.76 -5.46
C LYS A 54 20.97 13.04 -4.89
N GLN A 55 19.66 13.17 -5.01
CA GLN A 55 18.89 14.38 -4.64
C GLN A 55 18.11 14.20 -3.34
N VAL A 56 18.09 13.00 -2.76
CA VAL A 56 17.36 12.69 -1.53
C VAL A 56 18.29 12.10 -0.48
N GLN A 57 18.05 12.45 0.78
CA GLN A 57 18.65 11.79 1.92
C GLN A 57 17.67 10.72 2.44
N ILE A 58 18.14 9.50 2.70
CA ILE A 58 17.32 8.44 3.28
C ILE A 58 17.80 8.19 4.72
N ILE A 59 16.88 8.30 5.67
CA ILE A 59 17.12 7.99 7.09
C ILE A 59 16.20 6.87 7.55
N GLU A 60 16.74 5.98 8.39
CA GLU A 60 15.92 4.94 9.04
C GLU A 60 15.51 5.42 10.42
N SER A 61 14.18 5.47 10.66
CA SER A 61 13.59 5.82 11.94
C SER A 61 12.23 5.16 12.11
N ASP A 62 11.97 4.64 13.30
CA ASP A 62 10.67 4.12 13.71
C ASP A 62 10.09 5.04 14.80
N PHE A 63 8.94 5.65 14.57
CA PHE A 63 8.30 6.55 15.52
C PHE A 63 7.80 5.87 16.80
N LEU A 64 7.84 4.54 16.86
CA LEU A 64 7.65 3.77 18.10
C LEU A 64 8.95 3.57 18.89
N ASP A 65 10.11 3.78 18.27
CA ASP A 65 11.42 3.80 18.92
C ASP A 65 11.99 5.22 18.94
N TYR A 66 11.79 5.93 20.06
CA TYR A 66 12.19 7.33 20.18
C TYR A 66 13.71 7.54 19.93
N LYS A 67 14.57 6.57 20.27
CA LYS A 67 16.02 6.68 20.03
C LYS A 67 16.34 6.75 18.54
N SER A 68 15.60 6.03 17.70
CA SER A 68 15.80 6.07 16.25
C SER A 68 15.50 7.44 15.63
N LEU A 69 14.74 8.30 16.34
CA LEU A 69 14.39 9.65 15.88
C LEU A 69 15.56 10.63 15.98
N GLU A 70 16.65 10.28 16.67
CA GLU A 70 17.88 11.07 16.69
C GLU A 70 18.48 11.21 15.27
N ASN A 71 18.20 10.26 14.36
CA ASN A 71 18.59 10.33 12.96
C ASN A 71 17.91 11.47 12.18
N ILE A 72 16.83 12.06 12.71
CA ILE A 72 16.14 13.18 12.06
C ILE A 72 16.97 14.46 12.23
N PRO A 73 17.41 15.10 11.12
CA PRO A 73 18.18 16.36 11.18
C PRO A 73 17.39 17.48 11.86
N ASN A 74 18.11 18.38 12.54
CA ASN A 74 17.46 19.52 13.21
C ASN A 74 17.17 20.68 12.26
N ASP A 75 17.84 20.75 11.10
CA ASP A 75 17.74 21.81 10.10
C ASP A 75 16.61 21.56 9.05
N ILE A 76 15.53 20.93 9.48
CA ILE A 76 14.32 20.72 8.66
C ILE A 76 13.48 21.99 8.64
N ASP A 77 13.02 22.41 7.45
CA ASP A 77 12.10 23.54 7.29
C ASP A 77 10.64 23.14 7.38
N VAL A 78 10.24 22.03 6.71
CA VAL A 78 8.86 21.55 6.64
C VAL A 78 8.80 20.04 6.78
N VAL A 79 7.73 19.56 7.41
CA VAL A 79 7.50 18.11 7.62
C VAL A 79 6.18 17.67 7.01
N TYR A 80 6.19 16.62 6.21
CA TYR A 80 5.00 15.87 5.82
C TYR A 80 4.79 14.70 6.77
N TYR A 81 3.69 14.69 7.52
CA TYR A 81 3.30 13.57 8.35
C TYR A 81 2.30 12.69 7.58
N LEU A 82 2.81 11.65 6.90
CA LEU A 82 2.02 10.72 6.07
C LEU A 82 2.02 9.28 6.63
N ILE A 83 2.33 9.13 7.92
CA ILE A 83 2.30 7.83 8.59
C ILE A 83 0.87 7.42 8.83
N HIS A 84 0.57 6.14 8.52
CA HIS A 84 -0.73 5.57 8.76
C HIS A 84 -0.63 4.06 8.98
N SER A 85 -1.17 3.60 10.11
CA SER A 85 -1.07 2.21 10.57
C SER A 85 -2.31 1.36 10.27
N MET A 86 -3.18 1.77 9.33
CA MET A 86 -4.42 1.02 8.95
C MET A 86 -4.19 -0.47 8.68
N SER A 87 -2.95 -0.81 8.41
CA SER A 87 -2.49 -2.12 8.04
C SER A 87 -1.92 -2.93 9.20
N SER A 88 -1.75 -2.34 10.39
CA SER A 88 -1.22 -3.09 11.52
C SER A 88 -2.22 -4.15 11.99
N SER A 89 -1.70 -5.35 12.22
CA SER A 89 -2.49 -6.50 12.69
C SER A 89 -2.88 -6.40 14.17
N SER A 90 -2.46 -5.36 14.87
CA SER A 90 -2.71 -5.21 16.30
C SER A 90 -4.13 -4.70 16.56
N SER A 91 -4.77 -5.25 17.58
CA SER A 91 -6.05 -4.73 18.12
C SER A 91 -5.90 -3.33 18.72
N ASN A 92 -4.66 -2.87 18.94
CA ASN A 92 -4.28 -1.62 19.59
C ASN A 92 -3.67 -0.60 18.60
N PHE A 93 -4.07 -0.62 17.31
CA PHE A 93 -3.50 0.31 16.32
C PHE A 93 -3.70 1.78 16.72
N ASP A 94 -4.81 2.12 17.39
CA ASP A 94 -5.11 3.47 17.88
C ASP A 94 -4.03 3.97 18.84
N LYS A 95 -3.60 3.11 19.79
CA LYS A 95 -2.50 3.45 20.72
C LYS A 95 -1.18 3.64 20.00
N LEU A 96 -0.86 2.78 19.03
CA LEU A 96 0.38 2.88 18.28
C LEU A 96 0.42 4.13 17.39
N GLU A 97 -0.70 4.55 16.82
CA GLU A 97 -0.78 5.81 16.07
C GLU A 97 -0.60 7.02 16.98
N SER A 98 -1.25 7.02 18.16
CA SER A 98 -1.08 8.09 19.14
C SER A 98 0.35 8.18 19.66
N GLU A 99 0.96 7.06 20.07
CA GLU A 99 2.35 6.99 20.52
C GLU A 99 3.34 7.47 19.45
N SER A 100 3.12 7.06 18.19
CA SER A 100 3.93 7.53 17.06
C SER A 100 3.83 9.05 16.88
N ALA A 101 2.63 9.61 17.01
CA ALA A 101 2.40 11.05 16.88
C ALA A 101 3.00 11.84 18.07
N GLU A 102 2.92 11.32 19.29
CA GLU A 102 3.52 11.92 20.48
C GLU A 102 5.05 11.96 20.37
N ASN A 103 5.68 10.85 20.01
CA ASN A 103 7.11 10.78 19.77
C ASN A 103 7.54 11.73 18.64
N PHE A 104 6.73 11.80 17.57
CA PHE A 104 6.98 12.70 16.46
C PHE A 104 7.01 14.17 16.91
N ILE A 105 5.97 14.68 17.59
CA ILE A 105 5.92 16.09 18.01
C ILE A 105 7.03 16.41 19.01
N LYS A 106 7.40 15.46 19.90
CA LYS A 106 8.49 15.61 20.84
C LYS A 106 9.83 15.83 20.11
N LYS A 107 10.07 15.10 19.00
CA LYS A 107 11.29 15.30 18.19
C LYS A 107 11.20 16.58 17.35
N ILE A 108 10.07 16.84 16.68
CA ILE A 108 9.95 18.00 15.78
C ILE A 108 10.04 19.32 16.53
N ASN A 109 9.56 19.39 17.77
CA ASN A 109 9.74 20.56 18.64
C ASN A 109 11.21 20.92 18.94
N GLN A 110 12.16 20.04 18.65
CA GLN A 110 13.60 20.23 18.78
C GLN A 110 14.28 20.63 17.47
N THR A 111 13.53 20.71 16.39
CA THR A 111 14.04 21.08 15.06
C THR A 111 13.69 22.53 14.69
N ASN A 112 14.19 22.99 13.55
CA ASN A 112 13.88 24.32 13.00
C ASN A 112 12.62 24.34 12.13
N ALA A 113 11.82 23.27 12.14
CA ALA A 113 10.63 23.16 11.31
C ALA A 113 9.62 24.29 11.54
N GLN A 114 9.12 24.85 10.44
CA GLN A 114 8.17 25.97 10.42
C GLN A 114 6.75 25.56 10.03
N GLN A 115 6.57 24.32 9.55
CA GLN A 115 5.26 23.79 9.16
C GLN A 115 5.25 22.26 9.26
N ILE A 116 4.13 21.72 9.74
CA ILE A 116 3.77 20.32 9.59
C ILE A 116 2.58 20.23 8.64
N ILE A 117 2.64 19.40 7.61
CA ILE A 117 1.53 19.10 6.71
C ILE A 117 1.05 17.68 6.98
N TYR A 118 -0.18 17.53 7.41
CA TYR A 118 -0.80 16.25 7.77
C TYR A 118 -1.93 15.90 6.82
N LEU A 119 -1.95 14.68 6.27
CA LEU A 119 -3.06 14.15 5.49
C LEU A 119 -3.92 13.24 6.36
N SER A 120 -5.13 13.70 6.67
CA SER A 120 -6.13 13.03 7.50
C SER A 120 -7.34 12.55 6.70
N GLY A 121 -8.35 12.02 7.36
CA GLY A 121 -9.66 11.71 6.80
C GLY A 121 -10.72 12.73 7.19
N ILE A 122 -11.74 12.94 6.35
CA ILE A 122 -12.90 13.79 6.67
C ILE A 122 -13.66 13.19 7.86
N VAL A 123 -14.01 14.05 8.82
CA VAL A 123 -14.66 13.70 10.07
C VAL A 123 -15.89 14.59 10.25
N ASN A 124 -17.06 14.13 9.78
CA ASN A 124 -18.30 14.92 9.79
C ASN A 124 -19.33 14.47 10.83
N ASP A 125 -19.12 13.33 11.50
CA ASP A 125 -20.11 12.73 12.39
C ASP A 125 -19.59 12.65 13.83
N SER A 126 -20.53 12.74 14.79
CA SER A 126 -20.26 12.47 16.22
C SER A 126 -20.00 10.99 16.51
N LYS A 127 -20.47 10.07 15.65
CA LYS A 127 -20.26 8.62 15.73
C LYS A 127 -19.23 8.15 14.72
N LEU A 128 -17.98 8.39 15.02
CA LEU A 128 -16.85 8.00 14.14
C LEU A 128 -16.60 6.49 14.17
N SER A 129 -16.17 5.93 13.02
CA SER A 129 -15.54 4.62 13.03
C SER A 129 -14.22 4.67 13.83
N LYS A 130 -13.76 3.55 14.36
CA LYS A 130 -12.47 3.48 15.08
C LYS A 130 -11.33 4.11 14.26
N HIS A 131 -11.33 3.87 12.96
CA HIS A 131 -10.34 4.43 12.05
C HIS A 131 -10.39 5.96 11.99
N LEU A 132 -11.56 6.55 11.81
CA LEU A 132 -11.72 8.01 11.79
C LEU A 132 -11.43 8.63 13.16
N SER A 133 -11.80 7.96 14.25
CA SER A 133 -11.45 8.37 15.62
C SER A 133 -9.95 8.43 15.84
N SER A 134 -9.19 7.42 15.37
CA SER A 134 -7.72 7.41 15.45
C SER A 134 -7.12 8.58 14.67
N ARG A 135 -7.61 8.86 13.45
CA ARG A 135 -7.18 10.01 12.65
C ARG A 135 -7.40 11.33 13.36
N LYS A 136 -8.56 11.48 14.00
CA LYS A 136 -8.88 12.68 14.79
C LYS A 136 -7.98 12.80 16.01
N ALA A 137 -7.70 11.69 16.70
CA ALA A 137 -6.77 11.66 17.82
C ALA A 137 -5.35 12.11 17.40
N VAL A 138 -4.83 11.60 16.29
CA VAL A 138 -3.54 12.02 15.72
C VAL A 138 -3.56 13.51 15.38
N GLU A 139 -4.61 14.03 14.75
CA GLU A 139 -4.76 15.46 14.46
C GLU A 139 -4.70 16.31 15.75
N ASN A 140 -5.41 15.88 16.79
CA ASN A 140 -5.41 16.57 18.08
C ASN A 140 -4.01 16.57 18.76
N ILE A 141 -3.27 15.47 18.62
CA ILE A 141 -1.88 15.37 19.12
C ILE A 141 -0.96 16.30 18.34
N LEU A 142 -1.03 16.26 17.00
CA LEU A 142 -0.19 17.10 16.15
C LEU A 142 -0.43 18.59 16.43
N ASN A 143 -1.67 19.00 16.68
CA ASN A 143 -2.03 20.39 17.00
C ASN A 143 -1.48 20.87 18.37
N GLN A 144 -0.91 19.99 19.20
CA GLN A 144 -0.17 20.36 20.42
C GLN A 144 1.31 20.69 20.15
N CYS A 145 1.77 20.49 18.90
CA CYS A 145 3.11 20.85 18.49
C CYS A 145 3.31 22.38 18.50
N LYS A 146 4.51 22.85 18.81
CA LYS A 146 4.86 24.27 18.70
C LYS A 146 4.92 24.73 17.24
N VAL A 147 5.15 23.81 16.31
CA VAL A 147 5.23 24.06 14.88
C VAL A 147 3.82 24.11 14.30
N PRO A 148 3.45 25.14 13.49
CA PRO A 148 2.13 25.23 12.88
C PRO A 148 1.76 24.00 12.05
N VAL A 149 0.50 23.56 12.19
CA VAL A 149 0.00 22.36 11.49
C VAL A 149 -1.01 22.76 10.42
N THR A 150 -0.79 22.30 9.19
CA THR A 150 -1.77 22.32 8.10
C THR A 150 -2.36 20.91 7.98
N THR A 151 -3.65 20.75 8.29
CA THR A 151 -4.33 19.46 8.14
C THR A 151 -5.19 19.46 6.89
N LEU A 152 -4.94 18.50 5.99
CA LEU A 152 -5.77 18.21 4.82
C LEU A 152 -6.57 16.94 5.10
N ARG A 153 -7.90 17.03 5.10
CA ARG A 153 -8.79 15.90 5.34
C ARG A 153 -9.40 15.45 4.03
N ALA A 154 -9.01 14.27 3.57
CA ALA A 154 -9.53 13.67 2.34
C ALA A 154 -10.60 12.62 2.64
N GLY A 155 -11.56 12.50 1.74
CA GLY A 155 -12.48 11.36 1.69
C GLY A 155 -11.85 10.17 0.96
N ILE A 156 -12.59 9.63 -0.01
CA ILE A 156 -12.13 8.50 -0.82
C ILE A 156 -11.16 8.98 -1.89
N ILE A 157 -9.90 8.53 -1.81
CA ILE A 157 -8.88 8.85 -2.82
C ILE A 157 -8.98 7.88 -3.98
N VAL A 158 -9.21 8.42 -5.19
CA VAL A 158 -9.34 7.68 -6.45
C VAL A 158 -8.05 7.77 -7.25
N GLY A 159 -7.47 6.61 -7.55
CA GLY A 159 -6.25 6.52 -8.36
C GLY A 159 -5.75 5.10 -8.46
N SER A 160 -4.96 4.80 -9.49
CA SER A 160 -4.37 3.46 -9.67
C SER A 160 -3.61 3.04 -8.43
N GLY A 161 -3.89 1.85 -7.89
CA GLY A 161 -3.24 1.31 -6.70
C GLY A 161 -3.75 1.86 -5.36
N SER A 162 -4.73 2.79 -5.29
CA SER A 162 -5.36 3.16 -4.02
C SER A 162 -6.28 2.04 -3.52
N ALA A 163 -6.43 1.91 -2.20
CA ALA A 163 -7.26 0.85 -1.62
C ALA A 163 -8.71 0.90 -2.12
N SER A 164 -9.31 2.08 -2.10
CA SER A 164 -10.71 2.27 -2.51
C SER A 164 -10.92 1.97 -3.99
N PHE A 165 -10.04 2.46 -4.86
CA PHE A 165 -10.11 2.19 -6.29
C PHE A 165 -9.94 0.70 -6.61
N GLU A 166 -8.98 0.03 -5.97
CA GLU A 166 -8.72 -1.41 -6.18
C GLU A 166 -9.91 -2.27 -5.73
N ILE A 167 -10.58 -1.88 -4.65
CA ILE A 167 -11.81 -2.56 -4.17
C ILE A 167 -12.93 -2.38 -5.18
N ILE A 168 -13.17 -1.15 -5.65
CA ILE A 168 -14.18 -0.87 -6.69
C ILE A 168 -13.87 -1.69 -7.93
N ARG A 169 -12.62 -1.70 -8.39
CA ARG A 169 -12.16 -2.48 -9.54
C ARG A 169 -12.40 -3.98 -9.35
N ASP A 170 -12.05 -4.52 -8.20
CA ASP A 170 -12.25 -5.94 -7.90
C ASP A 170 -13.74 -6.32 -7.91
N LEU A 171 -14.60 -5.52 -7.27
CA LEU A 171 -16.03 -5.75 -7.21
C LEU A 171 -16.67 -5.71 -8.61
N VAL A 172 -16.39 -4.66 -9.36
CA VAL A 172 -16.99 -4.46 -10.68
C VAL A 172 -16.49 -5.47 -11.70
N ASN A 173 -15.20 -5.83 -11.69
CA ASN A 173 -14.69 -6.82 -12.65
C ASN A 173 -15.19 -8.25 -12.36
N LYS A 174 -15.34 -8.61 -11.08
CA LYS A 174 -15.64 -10.01 -10.69
C LYS A 174 -17.14 -10.30 -10.57
N LEU A 175 -17.96 -9.29 -10.29
CA LEU A 175 -19.39 -9.49 -9.99
C LEU A 175 -20.30 -8.80 -11.03
N PRO A 176 -20.91 -9.56 -11.94
CA PRO A 176 -21.91 -9.00 -12.85
C PRO A 176 -23.21 -8.57 -12.12
N VAL A 177 -23.54 -9.29 -11.05
CA VAL A 177 -24.67 -8.99 -10.16
C VAL A 177 -24.15 -8.87 -8.72
N MET A 178 -24.53 -7.82 -8.03
CA MET A 178 -24.15 -7.54 -6.65
C MET A 178 -25.37 -7.39 -5.77
N ILE A 179 -25.43 -8.20 -4.71
CA ILE A 179 -26.37 -8.02 -3.60
C ILE A 179 -25.64 -7.25 -2.51
N THR A 180 -26.12 -6.07 -2.17
CA THR A 180 -25.38 -5.11 -1.36
C THR A 180 -26.23 -4.57 -0.20
N PRO A 181 -25.59 -4.20 0.93
CA PRO A 181 -26.29 -3.61 2.06
C PRO A 181 -26.68 -2.15 1.82
N LYS A 182 -27.60 -1.63 2.65
CA LYS A 182 -28.12 -0.24 2.56
C LYS A 182 -27.03 0.83 2.61
N TRP A 183 -25.91 0.60 3.30
CA TRP A 183 -24.83 1.59 3.41
C TRP A 183 -24.14 1.89 2.06
N LEU A 184 -24.39 1.11 1.01
CA LEU A 184 -23.91 1.46 -0.33
C LEU A 184 -24.58 2.75 -0.87
N ASN A 185 -25.69 3.19 -0.27
CA ASN A 185 -26.35 4.45 -0.59
C ASN A 185 -25.83 5.64 0.26
N THR A 186 -24.84 5.41 1.15
CA THR A 186 -24.18 6.48 1.89
C THR A 186 -23.40 7.35 0.92
N LYS A 187 -23.50 8.66 1.09
CA LYS A 187 -22.81 9.65 0.25
C LYS A 187 -21.36 9.84 0.65
N CYS A 188 -20.53 10.06 -0.32
CA CYS A 188 -19.13 10.43 -0.16
C CYS A 188 -18.71 11.41 -1.26
N GLN A 189 -17.62 12.12 -1.03
CA GLN A 189 -17.04 13.06 -1.98
C GLN A 189 -15.64 12.56 -2.37
N PRO A 190 -15.52 11.77 -3.47
CA PRO A 190 -14.23 11.23 -3.91
C PRO A 190 -13.31 12.34 -4.42
N ILE A 191 -12.01 12.13 -4.28
CA ILE A 191 -10.96 13.04 -4.77
C ILE A 191 -9.91 12.25 -5.56
N ALA A 192 -9.44 12.80 -6.67
CA ALA A 192 -8.37 12.17 -7.44
C ALA A 192 -7.02 12.27 -6.70
N ILE A 193 -6.20 11.24 -6.82
CA ILE A 193 -4.83 11.25 -6.24
C ILE A 193 -4.00 12.44 -6.73
N ALA A 194 -4.16 12.84 -7.99
CA ALA A 194 -3.44 14.00 -8.55
C ALA A 194 -3.81 15.30 -7.83
N ASP A 195 -5.08 15.48 -7.47
CA ASP A 195 -5.56 16.66 -6.75
C ASP A 195 -5.06 16.65 -5.29
N VAL A 196 -5.06 15.49 -4.63
CA VAL A 196 -4.45 15.34 -3.29
C VAL A 196 -2.99 15.76 -3.30
N LEU A 197 -2.22 15.31 -4.30
CA LEU A 197 -0.82 15.69 -4.45
C LEU A 197 -0.65 17.19 -4.74
N SER A 198 -1.56 17.78 -5.52
CA SER A 198 -1.60 19.22 -5.78
C SER A 198 -1.87 20.02 -4.50
N PHE A 199 -2.84 19.61 -3.68
CA PHE A 199 -3.11 20.24 -2.39
C PHE A 199 -1.92 20.11 -1.44
N LEU A 200 -1.31 18.92 -1.34
CA LEU A 200 -0.13 18.71 -0.50
C LEU A 200 1.04 19.60 -0.92
N SER A 201 1.37 19.63 -2.22
CA SER A 201 2.52 20.42 -2.71
C SER A 201 2.28 21.92 -2.65
N LYS A 202 1.06 22.43 -2.92
CA LYS A 202 0.72 23.85 -2.85
C LYS A 202 0.51 24.37 -1.43
N SER A 203 0.30 23.50 -0.44
CA SER A 203 0.28 23.86 0.97
C SER A 203 1.68 24.12 1.53
N LEU A 204 2.73 23.66 0.84
CA LEU A 204 4.11 23.77 1.28
C LEU A 204 4.53 25.23 1.41
N GLY A 205 4.93 25.67 2.63
CA GLY A 205 5.37 27.02 2.91
C GLY A 205 4.27 28.09 2.82
N ASN A 206 3.02 27.71 2.65
CA ASN A 206 1.91 28.66 2.57
C ASN A 206 1.35 29.00 3.94
N SER A 207 1.73 30.16 4.48
CA SER A 207 1.33 30.61 5.82
C SER A 207 -0.18 30.78 6.00
N ALA A 208 -0.95 31.00 4.92
CA ALA A 208 -2.40 31.07 4.96
C ALA A 208 -3.07 29.73 5.35
N THR A 209 -2.30 28.62 5.33
CA THR A 209 -2.79 27.30 5.73
C THR A 209 -2.37 26.89 7.16
N TYR A 210 -1.54 27.69 7.83
CA TYR A 210 -1.00 27.37 9.15
C TYR A 210 -2.08 27.30 10.22
N ASN A 211 -1.99 26.29 11.08
CA ASN A 211 -2.93 26.01 12.16
C ASN A 211 -4.39 25.90 11.70
N GLN A 212 -4.59 25.43 10.46
CA GLN A 212 -5.90 25.23 9.88
C GLN A 212 -6.11 23.79 9.40
N SER A 213 -7.36 23.37 9.46
CA SER A 213 -7.83 22.11 8.90
C SER A 213 -8.76 22.38 7.73
N PHE A 214 -8.55 21.68 6.64
CA PHE A 214 -9.33 21.84 5.41
C PHE A 214 -9.80 20.49 4.92
N ASP A 215 -11.06 20.40 4.54
CA ASP A 215 -11.57 19.25 3.81
C ASP A 215 -11.21 19.39 2.33
N ILE A 216 -10.74 18.30 1.71
CA ILE A 216 -10.39 18.26 0.29
C ILE A 216 -11.20 17.16 -0.41
N GLY A 217 -11.92 17.53 -1.47
CA GLY A 217 -12.79 16.63 -2.24
C GLY A 217 -12.87 17.04 -3.70
N GLY A 218 -13.33 16.12 -4.55
CA GLY A 218 -13.71 16.41 -5.93
C GLY A 218 -15.01 17.21 -6.00
N PRO A 219 -15.45 17.60 -7.20
CA PRO A 219 -16.71 18.32 -7.39
C PRO A 219 -17.95 17.42 -7.17
N ASP A 220 -17.81 16.10 -7.26
CA ASP A 220 -18.93 15.19 -7.26
C ASP A 220 -19.22 14.65 -5.86
N ILE A 221 -20.49 14.69 -5.45
CA ILE A 221 -21.00 13.99 -4.26
C ILE A 221 -21.76 12.77 -4.75
N LEU A 222 -21.24 11.59 -4.49
CA LEU A 222 -21.73 10.32 -5.01
C LEU A 222 -22.01 9.33 -3.88
N THR A 223 -22.96 8.42 -4.09
CA THR A 223 -23.07 7.22 -3.26
C THR A 223 -22.02 6.19 -3.66
N TYR A 224 -21.69 5.27 -2.77
CA TYR A 224 -20.81 4.14 -3.13
C TYR A 224 -21.38 3.31 -4.30
N LYS A 225 -22.71 3.22 -4.40
CA LYS A 225 -23.38 2.57 -5.53
C LYS A 225 -23.11 3.28 -6.85
N GLU A 226 -23.22 4.61 -6.86
CA GLU A 226 -22.94 5.41 -8.06
C GLU A 226 -21.47 5.33 -8.45
N MET A 227 -20.56 5.27 -7.48
CA MET A 227 -19.13 5.05 -7.77
C MET A 227 -18.87 3.70 -8.44
N LEU A 228 -19.50 2.61 -7.99
CA LEU A 228 -19.40 1.28 -8.64
C LEU A 228 -19.97 1.30 -10.05
N LEU A 229 -21.12 1.93 -10.25
CA LEU A 229 -21.77 2.04 -11.58
C LEU A 229 -20.97 2.95 -12.52
N GLY A 230 -20.39 4.05 -12.01
CA GLY A 230 -19.49 4.92 -12.77
C GLY A 230 -18.25 4.19 -13.26
N PHE A 231 -17.65 3.36 -12.40
CA PHE A 231 -16.52 2.50 -12.81
C PHE A 231 -16.96 1.46 -13.87
N ALA A 232 -18.13 0.84 -13.69
CA ALA A 232 -18.67 -0.10 -14.67
C ALA A 232 -18.88 0.56 -16.04
N LYS A 233 -19.44 1.78 -16.05
CA LYS A 233 -19.62 2.59 -17.27
C LYS A 233 -18.28 2.89 -17.94
N ALA A 234 -17.26 3.34 -17.18
CA ALA A 234 -15.92 3.64 -17.69
C ALA A 234 -15.21 2.41 -18.31
N LYS A 235 -15.61 1.19 -17.90
CA LYS A 235 -15.10 -0.08 -18.43
C LYS A 235 -16.03 -0.72 -19.46
N ASN A 236 -17.12 -0.06 -19.88
CA ASN A 236 -18.17 -0.61 -20.75
C ASN A 236 -18.75 -1.94 -20.24
N LEU A 237 -18.92 -2.08 -18.92
CA LEU A 237 -19.45 -3.29 -18.28
C LEU A 237 -20.87 -3.06 -17.78
N LYS A 238 -21.79 -3.96 -18.11
CA LYS A 238 -23.14 -3.94 -17.54
C LYS A 238 -23.10 -4.60 -16.15
N ARG A 239 -23.54 -3.88 -15.10
CA ARG A 239 -23.57 -4.34 -13.72
C ARG A 239 -24.92 -4.05 -13.08
N TYR A 240 -25.43 -5.00 -12.32
CA TYR A 240 -26.70 -4.88 -11.62
C TYR A 240 -26.45 -4.89 -10.10
N ILE A 241 -26.94 -3.88 -9.39
CA ILE A 241 -26.75 -3.74 -7.95
C ILE A 241 -28.11 -3.70 -7.27
N PHE A 242 -28.40 -4.74 -6.48
CA PHE A 242 -29.60 -4.88 -5.69
C PHE A 242 -29.28 -4.62 -4.21
N THR A 243 -29.93 -3.61 -3.63
CA THR A 243 -29.72 -3.26 -2.22
C THR A 243 -30.74 -3.99 -1.36
N VAL A 244 -30.26 -4.76 -0.37
CA VAL A 244 -31.11 -5.50 0.58
C VAL A 244 -31.12 -4.81 1.94
N PRO A 245 -32.27 -4.82 2.65
CA PRO A 245 -32.40 -4.11 3.94
C PRO A 245 -31.60 -4.75 5.08
N VAL A 246 -31.34 -6.05 4.99
CA VAL A 246 -30.77 -6.83 6.11
C VAL A 246 -29.43 -7.48 5.67
N MET A 247 -28.36 -6.75 5.88
CA MET A 247 -27.00 -7.32 5.79
C MET A 247 -26.17 -6.82 6.97
N THR A 248 -25.83 -7.72 7.89
CA THR A 248 -25.05 -7.32 9.07
C THR A 248 -23.67 -6.81 8.66
N PRO A 249 -23.04 -5.89 9.41
CA PRO A 249 -21.67 -5.43 9.12
C PRO A 249 -20.68 -6.58 9.03
N LYS A 250 -20.85 -7.58 9.87
CA LYS A 250 -19.99 -8.77 9.88
C LYS A 250 -20.10 -9.57 8.56
N LEU A 251 -21.33 -9.81 8.10
CA LEU A 251 -21.57 -10.51 6.81
C LEU A 251 -21.04 -9.68 5.64
N SER A 252 -21.27 -8.37 5.64
CA SER A 252 -20.72 -7.44 4.62
C SER A 252 -19.20 -7.46 4.57
N SER A 253 -18.54 -7.52 5.74
CA SER A 253 -17.07 -7.58 5.83
C SER A 253 -16.53 -8.91 5.31
N TYR A 254 -17.19 -10.02 5.59
CA TYR A 254 -16.83 -11.33 5.01
C TYR A 254 -17.02 -11.34 3.49
N TRP A 255 -18.15 -10.82 2.99
CA TRP A 255 -18.39 -10.71 1.57
C TRP A 255 -17.31 -9.89 0.86
N LEU A 256 -16.99 -8.70 1.39
CA LEU A 256 -15.94 -7.85 0.84
C LEU A 256 -14.56 -8.55 0.87
N TYR A 257 -14.24 -9.21 1.97
CA TYR A 257 -13.01 -9.99 2.12
C TYR A 257 -12.89 -11.11 1.09
N PHE A 258 -13.96 -11.88 0.85
CA PHE A 258 -13.91 -12.98 -0.11
C PHE A 258 -13.83 -12.52 -1.56
N VAL A 259 -14.51 -11.44 -1.91
CA VAL A 259 -14.57 -10.96 -3.29
C VAL A 259 -13.35 -10.14 -3.67
N THR A 260 -12.80 -9.36 -2.74
CA THR A 260 -11.70 -8.43 -3.03
C THR A 260 -10.34 -8.94 -2.55
N SER A 261 -9.30 -8.18 -2.89
CA SER A 261 -7.92 -8.44 -2.44
C SER A 261 -7.63 -7.94 -1.02
N THR A 262 -8.66 -7.48 -0.28
CA THR A 262 -8.50 -6.92 1.06
C THR A 262 -8.33 -8.01 2.13
N SER A 263 -7.69 -7.65 3.26
CA SER A 263 -7.75 -8.48 4.47
C SER A 263 -9.09 -8.33 5.18
N TYR A 264 -9.50 -9.32 5.98
CA TYR A 264 -10.75 -9.24 6.74
C TYR A 264 -10.79 -8.01 7.67
N LYS A 265 -9.66 -7.69 8.32
CA LYS A 265 -9.55 -6.50 9.20
C LYS A 265 -9.77 -5.21 8.44
N LEU A 266 -9.14 -5.06 7.27
CA LEU A 266 -9.32 -3.89 6.41
C LEU A 266 -10.76 -3.83 5.90
N ALA A 267 -11.34 -4.95 5.47
CA ALA A 267 -12.73 -5.02 5.05
C ALA A 267 -13.69 -4.55 6.16
N THR A 268 -13.45 -4.98 7.41
CA THR A 268 -14.25 -4.57 8.57
C THR A 268 -14.12 -3.07 8.86
N ALA A 269 -12.88 -2.53 8.80
CA ALA A 269 -12.65 -1.10 9.01
C ALA A 269 -13.34 -0.26 7.94
N LEU A 270 -13.22 -0.66 6.67
CA LEU A 270 -13.85 0.02 5.53
C LEU A 270 -15.38 -0.03 5.61
N VAL A 271 -15.98 -1.21 5.83
CA VAL A 271 -17.44 -1.33 5.99
C VAL A 271 -17.96 -0.47 7.15
N SER A 272 -17.21 -0.37 8.24
CA SER A 272 -17.58 0.50 9.36
C SER A 272 -17.50 1.98 8.97
N SER A 273 -16.52 2.38 8.18
CA SER A 273 -16.35 3.77 7.72
C SER A 273 -17.37 4.16 6.63
N MET A 274 -17.77 3.21 5.77
CA MET A 274 -18.74 3.44 4.70
C MET A 274 -20.18 3.71 5.19
N LYS A 275 -20.47 3.59 6.49
CA LYS A 275 -21.78 3.91 7.06
C LYS A 275 -21.96 5.38 7.40
N VAL A 276 -20.88 6.14 7.39
CA VAL A 276 -20.84 7.56 7.73
C VAL A 276 -20.65 8.36 6.44
N GLU A 277 -21.40 9.43 6.27
CA GLU A 277 -21.22 10.34 5.14
C GLU A 277 -19.87 11.05 5.25
N VAL A 278 -19.15 11.10 4.10
CA VAL A 278 -17.83 11.70 4.01
C VAL A 278 -17.87 12.75 2.89
N ILE A 279 -18.32 13.95 3.26
CA ILE A 279 -18.52 15.10 2.37
C ILE A 279 -17.75 16.27 2.95
N CYS A 280 -17.12 17.09 2.11
CA CYS A 280 -16.42 18.29 2.56
C CYS A 280 -17.39 19.30 3.22
N SER A 281 -16.99 19.84 4.34
CA SER A 281 -17.74 20.90 5.06
C SER A 281 -17.69 22.22 4.30
N ASP A 282 -16.57 22.50 3.63
CA ASP A 282 -16.36 23.67 2.76
C ASP A 282 -15.34 23.40 1.66
N ASN A 283 -15.20 24.31 0.69
CA ASN A 283 -14.25 24.23 -0.41
C ASN A 283 -13.28 25.43 -0.44
N ARG A 284 -13.14 26.15 0.68
CA ARG A 284 -12.32 27.39 0.74
C ARG A 284 -10.85 27.18 0.32
N ILE A 285 -10.30 25.98 0.59
CA ILE A 285 -8.91 25.67 0.22
C ILE A 285 -8.71 25.65 -1.31
N ASN A 286 -9.73 25.33 -2.09
CA ASN A 286 -9.66 25.30 -3.55
C ASN A 286 -9.24 26.67 -4.10
N ASN A 287 -9.89 27.72 -3.60
CA ASN A 287 -9.57 29.11 -3.99
C ASN A 287 -8.24 29.54 -3.38
N LEU A 288 -7.99 29.23 -2.10
CA LEU A 288 -6.76 29.60 -1.40
C LEU A 288 -5.50 29.09 -2.10
N LEU A 289 -5.54 27.84 -2.59
CA LEU A 289 -4.41 27.21 -3.26
C LEU A 289 -4.51 27.21 -4.80
N ASN A 290 -5.55 27.84 -5.35
CA ASN A 290 -5.85 27.79 -6.78
C ASN A 290 -5.78 26.37 -7.35
N VAL A 291 -6.55 25.45 -6.73
CA VAL A 291 -6.71 24.06 -7.18
C VAL A 291 -8.13 23.86 -7.65
N LYS A 292 -8.29 23.36 -8.87
CA LYS A 292 -9.59 22.95 -9.42
C LYS A 292 -9.61 21.41 -9.47
N PRO A 293 -10.22 20.74 -8.48
CA PRO A 293 -10.28 19.27 -8.46
C PRO A 293 -11.05 18.73 -9.66
N MET A 294 -10.58 17.61 -10.20
CA MET A 294 -11.23 16.92 -11.31
C MET A 294 -12.43 16.09 -10.85
N SER A 295 -13.35 15.83 -11.78
CA SER A 295 -14.49 14.97 -11.55
C SER A 295 -14.11 13.50 -11.30
N TYR A 296 -15.05 12.72 -10.75
CA TYR A 296 -14.87 11.29 -10.54
C TYR A 296 -14.62 10.53 -11.85
N GLU A 297 -15.34 10.91 -12.92
CA GLU A 297 -15.17 10.31 -14.25
C GLU A 297 -13.77 10.57 -14.83
N GLU A 298 -13.25 11.80 -14.71
CA GLU A 298 -11.88 12.15 -15.12
C GLU A 298 -10.84 11.40 -14.29
N ALA A 299 -11.05 11.29 -12.96
CA ALA A 299 -10.16 10.55 -12.07
C ALA A 299 -10.08 9.07 -12.42
N LEU A 300 -11.25 8.45 -12.74
CA LEU A 300 -11.32 7.07 -13.22
C LEU A 300 -10.58 6.89 -14.55
N SER A 301 -10.81 7.76 -15.51
CA SER A 301 -10.18 7.70 -16.83
C SER A 301 -8.66 7.73 -16.72
N LYS A 302 -8.12 8.67 -15.92
CA LYS A 302 -6.67 8.75 -15.65
C LYS A 302 -6.12 7.52 -14.94
N ALA A 303 -6.86 6.98 -13.96
CA ALA A 303 -6.44 5.79 -13.22
C ALA A 303 -6.41 4.55 -14.12
N LEU A 304 -7.42 4.38 -14.99
CA LEU A 304 -7.50 3.27 -15.94
C LEU A 304 -6.40 3.36 -17.01
N LEU A 305 -6.11 4.57 -17.51
CA LEU A 305 -5.02 4.80 -18.47
C LEU A 305 -3.66 4.43 -17.85
N LYS A 306 -3.36 4.85 -16.63
CA LYS A 306 -2.12 4.45 -15.93
C LYS A 306 -2.00 2.93 -15.77
N ILE A 307 -3.09 2.23 -15.52
CA ILE A 307 -3.10 0.77 -15.43
C ILE A 307 -2.84 0.13 -16.80
N SER A 308 -3.50 0.61 -17.87
CA SER A 308 -3.31 0.07 -19.22
C SER A 308 -1.88 0.25 -19.71
N ASN A 309 -1.25 1.37 -19.38
CA ASN A 309 0.13 1.67 -19.72
C ASN A 309 1.16 1.02 -18.78
N ASN A 310 0.71 0.27 -17.76
CA ASN A 310 1.58 -0.30 -16.74
C ASN A 310 2.42 0.74 -15.95
N GLU A 311 1.87 1.93 -15.76
CA GLU A 311 2.50 3.09 -15.10
C GLU A 311 2.06 3.26 -13.63
N THR A 312 1.62 2.17 -12.98
CA THR A 312 1.22 2.22 -11.58
C THR A 312 2.46 2.35 -10.68
N GLU A 313 2.68 3.52 -10.14
CA GLU A 313 3.89 3.87 -9.36
C GLU A 313 3.91 3.24 -7.96
N SER A 314 2.75 3.08 -7.34
CA SER A 314 2.63 2.50 -5.99
C SER A 314 1.27 1.87 -5.78
N SER A 315 1.18 0.90 -4.86
CA SER A 315 -0.07 0.29 -4.46
C SER A 315 -0.17 0.19 -2.94
N TRP A 316 -1.38 0.31 -2.40
CA TRP A 316 -1.65 0.05 -1.00
C TRP A 316 -1.30 -1.41 -0.61
N LYS A 317 -1.32 -2.33 -1.58
CA LYS A 317 -0.95 -3.74 -1.39
C LYS A 317 0.50 -3.93 -0.96
N ASP A 318 1.38 -2.99 -1.34
CA ASP A 318 2.80 -2.99 -1.00
C ASP A 318 3.05 -2.50 0.43
N ALA A 319 2.06 -1.92 1.10
CA ALA A 319 2.14 -1.64 2.53
C ALA A 319 2.29 -2.96 3.32
N LEU A 320 3.14 -2.96 4.37
CA LEU A 320 3.33 -4.12 5.24
C LEU A 320 2.11 -4.31 6.16
N VAL A 321 1.05 -4.91 5.62
CA VAL A 321 -0.31 -4.90 6.21
C VAL A 321 -0.60 -6.12 7.06
N ASN A 322 0.18 -7.20 6.94
CA ASN A 322 -0.20 -8.48 7.52
C ASN A 322 0.63 -8.88 8.74
N GLY A 323 -0.06 -9.30 9.77
CA GLY A 323 0.43 -9.62 11.10
C GLY A 323 1.49 -10.72 11.23
N ARG A 324 2.01 -11.26 10.13
CA ARG A 324 3.13 -12.19 10.10
C ARG A 324 4.45 -11.52 9.74
N PHE A 325 4.39 -10.42 9.00
CA PHE A 325 5.58 -9.64 8.70
C PHE A 325 5.83 -8.66 9.85
N ARG A 326 6.61 -9.09 10.84
CA ARG A 326 7.02 -8.25 11.97
C ARG A 326 8.50 -7.89 11.79
N GLY A 327 8.83 -6.61 11.84
CA GLY A 327 10.21 -6.14 11.72
C GLY A 327 10.57 -5.65 10.32
N ASN A 328 11.88 -5.59 10.05
CA ASN A 328 12.44 -5.13 8.79
C ASN A 328 12.54 -6.25 7.77
N LEU A 329 12.54 -5.90 6.46
CA LEU A 329 12.78 -6.87 5.38
C LEU A 329 14.10 -7.64 5.59
N ASN A 330 15.10 -6.97 6.18
CA ASN A 330 16.41 -7.57 6.48
C ASN A 330 16.34 -8.84 7.33
N ASP A 331 15.36 -8.92 8.24
CA ASP A 331 15.17 -10.08 9.12
C ASP A 331 14.81 -11.35 8.34
N TYR A 332 14.25 -11.18 7.12
CA TYR A 332 13.77 -12.26 6.26
C TYR A 332 14.65 -12.53 5.03
N ILE A 333 15.66 -11.69 4.76
CA ILE A 333 16.63 -11.90 3.68
C ILE A 333 17.51 -13.13 3.96
N LYS A 334 17.80 -13.38 5.23
CA LYS A 334 18.59 -14.54 5.67
C LYS A 334 17.69 -15.77 5.76
N VAL A 335 17.60 -16.51 4.65
CA VAL A 335 16.86 -17.79 4.63
C VAL A 335 17.53 -18.80 5.57
N PRO A 336 16.79 -19.39 6.53
CA PRO A 336 17.36 -20.36 7.48
C PRO A 336 17.85 -21.63 6.77
N LYS A 337 18.87 -22.28 7.34
CA LYS A 337 19.44 -23.53 6.83
C LYS A 337 19.39 -24.69 7.84
N LYS A 338 19.17 -24.35 9.12
CA LYS A 338 19.05 -25.34 10.21
C LYS A 338 17.59 -25.46 10.62
N ASP A 339 17.19 -26.61 11.05
CA ASP A 339 15.84 -26.93 11.56
C ASP A 339 14.70 -26.60 10.58
N CYS A 340 14.97 -26.69 9.28
CA CYS A 340 14.02 -26.41 8.20
C CYS A 340 14.03 -27.50 7.12
N PHE A 341 12.94 -27.56 6.40
CA PHE A 341 12.82 -28.42 5.21
C PHE A 341 13.15 -27.61 3.97
N ILE A 342 13.94 -28.21 3.04
CA ILE A 342 14.39 -27.52 1.82
C ILE A 342 14.13 -28.40 0.60
N ASP A 343 13.31 -27.92 -0.34
CA ASP A 343 13.21 -28.48 -1.70
C ASP A 343 14.03 -27.60 -2.63
N ARG A 344 15.18 -28.12 -3.09
CA ARG A 344 16.12 -27.43 -3.98
C ARG A 344 16.17 -28.07 -5.33
N ARG A 345 16.01 -27.26 -6.38
CA ARG A 345 16.07 -27.67 -7.77
C ARG A 345 17.06 -26.83 -8.53
N LYS A 346 17.70 -27.41 -9.58
CA LYS A 346 18.66 -26.71 -10.42
C LYS A 346 18.44 -27.07 -11.89
N ARG A 347 18.66 -26.08 -12.79
CA ARG A 347 18.64 -26.25 -14.24
C ARG A 347 19.69 -25.37 -14.88
N LEU A 348 20.28 -25.84 -15.97
CA LEU A 348 21.14 -25.00 -16.81
C LEU A 348 20.30 -23.93 -17.51
N VAL A 349 20.84 -22.75 -17.61
CA VAL A 349 20.22 -21.58 -18.23
C VAL A 349 20.92 -21.35 -19.55
N LEU A 350 20.18 -21.47 -20.65
CA LEU A 350 20.71 -21.23 -22.01
C LEU A 350 20.74 -19.74 -22.32
N ASP A 351 19.65 -19.02 -21.95
CA ASP A 351 19.54 -17.58 -22.07
C ASP A 351 19.26 -16.96 -20.69
N ARG A 352 20.25 -16.23 -20.18
CA ARG A 352 20.19 -15.60 -18.87
C ARG A 352 19.14 -14.50 -18.83
N GLU A 353 19.08 -13.67 -19.85
CA GLU A 353 18.18 -12.53 -19.90
C GLU A 353 16.71 -12.98 -19.98
N PHE A 354 16.43 -13.94 -20.86
CA PHE A 354 15.12 -14.56 -20.96
C PHE A 354 14.68 -15.17 -19.62
N THR A 355 15.54 -15.94 -18.97
CA THR A 355 15.22 -16.57 -17.68
C THR A 355 14.98 -15.53 -16.59
N ILE A 356 15.80 -14.47 -16.52
CA ILE A 356 15.60 -13.37 -15.58
C ILE A 356 14.26 -12.67 -15.83
N ASN A 357 13.95 -12.35 -17.09
CA ASN A 357 12.68 -11.70 -17.43
C ASN A 357 11.47 -12.56 -17.04
N LYS A 358 11.55 -13.87 -17.22
CA LYS A 358 10.52 -14.80 -16.72
C LYS A 358 10.41 -14.79 -15.19
N ILE A 359 11.54 -14.86 -14.46
CA ILE A 359 11.51 -14.76 -12.99
C ILE A 359 10.89 -13.42 -12.55
N TRP A 360 11.24 -12.31 -13.24
CA TRP A 360 10.70 -10.98 -12.94
C TRP A 360 9.25 -10.78 -13.41
N SER A 361 8.68 -11.75 -14.11
CA SER A 361 7.26 -11.73 -14.54
C SER A 361 6.36 -12.65 -13.73
N ILE A 362 6.86 -13.35 -12.69
CA ILE A 362 6.09 -14.28 -11.85
C ILE A 362 4.94 -13.57 -11.12
N GLY A 363 3.81 -14.25 -10.99
CA GLY A 363 2.66 -13.82 -10.21
C GLY A 363 1.69 -12.91 -10.96
N GLY A 364 0.58 -12.57 -10.33
CA GLY A 364 -0.50 -11.77 -10.93
C GLY A 364 -1.13 -12.44 -12.15
N GLU A 365 -1.25 -11.69 -13.25
CA GLU A 365 -1.86 -12.20 -14.50
C GLU A 365 -0.99 -13.26 -15.20
N THR A 366 0.34 -13.21 -15.05
CA THR A 366 1.26 -14.20 -15.63
C THR A 366 1.17 -15.56 -14.91
N GLY A 367 0.74 -15.55 -13.66
CA GLY A 367 0.69 -16.74 -12.83
C GLY A 367 2.08 -17.26 -12.42
N TRP A 368 2.16 -18.53 -12.05
CA TRP A 368 3.35 -19.19 -11.52
C TRP A 368 3.95 -20.17 -12.53
N TYR A 369 3.58 -20.04 -13.79
CA TYR A 369 4.01 -20.83 -14.95
C TYR A 369 3.64 -22.31 -14.93
N TYR A 370 3.34 -22.89 -13.77
CA TYR A 370 2.98 -24.29 -13.68
C TYR A 370 2.07 -24.56 -12.48
N GLY A 371 0.98 -25.29 -12.73
CA GLY A 371 0.04 -25.68 -11.68
C GLY A 371 -0.76 -24.51 -11.09
N ASP A 372 -1.10 -23.48 -11.88
CA ASP A 372 -1.78 -22.27 -11.40
C ASP A 372 -3.09 -22.56 -10.67
N TRP A 373 -3.78 -23.64 -11.05
CA TRP A 373 -4.99 -24.08 -10.32
C TRP A 373 -4.69 -24.51 -8.87
N LEU A 374 -3.51 -25.13 -8.62
CA LEU A 374 -3.06 -25.49 -7.26
C LEU A 374 -2.71 -24.24 -6.44
N TRP A 375 -2.07 -23.26 -7.06
CA TRP A 375 -1.78 -21.98 -6.43
C TRP A 375 -3.07 -21.25 -6.08
N ASN A 376 -4.07 -21.27 -6.97
CA ASN A 376 -5.40 -20.69 -6.73
C ASN A 376 -6.15 -21.42 -5.61
N LEU A 377 -6.13 -22.76 -5.61
CA LEU A 377 -6.70 -23.57 -4.55
C LEU A 377 -6.04 -23.28 -3.19
N ARG A 378 -4.70 -23.19 -3.16
CA ARG A 378 -3.94 -22.82 -1.96
C ARG A 378 -4.34 -21.44 -1.46
N GLY A 379 -4.49 -20.47 -2.36
CA GLY A 379 -4.94 -19.12 -2.04
C GLY A 379 -6.36 -19.09 -1.50
N LEU A 380 -7.27 -19.92 -2.01
CA LEU A 380 -8.63 -20.06 -1.49
C LEU A 380 -8.63 -20.64 -0.07
N ILE A 381 -7.88 -21.71 0.16
CA ILE A 381 -7.69 -22.33 1.48
C ILE A 381 -7.13 -21.29 2.46
N ASP A 382 -6.11 -20.54 2.05
CA ASP A 382 -5.53 -19.47 2.87
C ASP A 382 -6.57 -18.43 3.29
N LYS A 383 -7.45 -18.02 2.37
CA LYS A 383 -8.57 -17.12 2.69
C LYS A 383 -9.56 -17.71 3.68
N ILE A 384 -9.93 -18.98 3.55
CA ILE A 384 -10.84 -19.65 4.49
C ILE A 384 -10.26 -19.57 5.91
N PHE A 385 -8.95 -19.74 6.07
CA PHE A 385 -8.26 -19.63 7.35
C PHE A 385 -7.88 -18.18 7.74
N GLY A 386 -8.38 -17.16 7.02
CA GLY A 386 -8.17 -15.74 7.33
C GLY A 386 -6.81 -15.20 6.91
N GLY A 387 -6.17 -15.81 5.92
CA GLY A 387 -4.93 -15.34 5.28
C GLY A 387 -5.18 -14.35 4.15
N VAL A 388 -4.12 -14.01 3.41
CA VAL A 388 -4.14 -12.99 2.34
C VAL A 388 -4.74 -13.49 1.03
N GLY A 389 -4.61 -14.78 0.75
CA GLY A 389 -5.04 -15.39 -0.50
C GLY A 389 -4.22 -14.96 -1.73
N SER A 390 -4.49 -15.61 -2.88
CA SER A 390 -3.77 -15.38 -4.15
C SER A 390 -4.20 -14.12 -4.92
N ARG A 391 -5.21 -13.37 -4.45
CA ARG A 391 -5.86 -12.32 -5.25
C ARG A 391 -5.19 -10.96 -5.19
N ARG A 392 -4.07 -10.80 -4.48
CA ARG A 392 -3.37 -9.51 -4.41
C ARG A 392 -2.77 -9.10 -5.76
N GLY A 393 -2.43 -10.09 -6.59
CA GLY A 393 -1.76 -9.84 -7.87
C GLY A 393 -0.40 -9.19 -7.67
N ARG A 394 0.00 -8.35 -8.61
CA ARG A 394 1.24 -7.57 -8.55
C ARG A 394 0.98 -6.13 -8.97
N THR A 395 1.81 -5.20 -8.49
CA THR A 395 1.65 -3.77 -8.73
C THR A 395 2.14 -3.38 -10.13
N ASN A 396 3.31 -3.88 -10.54
CA ASN A 396 3.89 -3.63 -11.85
C ASN A 396 4.13 -4.95 -12.57
N LYS A 397 3.79 -5.03 -13.89
CA LYS A 397 3.89 -6.29 -14.67
C LYS A 397 5.33 -6.71 -14.97
N ASN A 398 6.25 -5.76 -15.09
CA ASN A 398 7.60 -6.00 -15.60
C ASN A 398 8.69 -5.88 -14.54
N ASN A 399 8.41 -5.21 -13.42
CA ASN A 399 9.38 -4.95 -12.37
C ASN A 399 8.92 -5.51 -11.02
N ILE A 400 9.90 -6.01 -10.28
CA ILE A 400 9.72 -6.51 -8.91
C ILE A 400 10.72 -5.80 -8.02
N HIS A 401 10.25 -5.27 -6.89
CA HIS A 401 11.08 -4.60 -5.90
C HIS A 401 10.88 -5.19 -4.52
N ALA A 402 11.88 -5.08 -3.64
CA ALA A 402 11.73 -5.51 -2.26
C ALA A 402 10.59 -4.73 -1.58
N GLY A 403 9.75 -5.42 -0.86
CA GLY A 403 8.53 -4.86 -0.28
C GLY A 403 7.28 -5.05 -1.13
N ASP A 404 7.38 -5.39 -2.41
CA ASP A 404 6.21 -5.65 -3.26
C ASP A 404 5.44 -6.89 -2.79
N ALA A 405 4.12 -6.85 -2.99
CA ALA A 405 3.25 -7.99 -2.81
C ALA A 405 3.08 -8.74 -4.14
N LEU A 406 3.39 -10.04 -4.14
CA LEU A 406 3.15 -10.96 -5.25
C LEU A 406 2.18 -12.04 -4.79
N ASP A 407 0.89 -11.94 -5.14
CA ASP A 407 -0.16 -12.84 -4.67
C ASP A 407 -0.14 -12.97 -3.13
N PHE A 408 0.25 -14.11 -2.58
CA PHE A 408 0.41 -14.32 -1.14
C PHE A 408 1.87 -14.28 -0.67
N TRP A 409 2.79 -13.83 -1.52
CA TRP A 409 4.20 -13.67 -1.21
C TRP A 409 4.56 -12.20 -1.00
N ARG A 410 5.58 -11.96 -0.18
CA ARG A 410 6.26 -10.67 -0.04
C ARG A 410 7.65 -10.78 -0.62
N VAL A 411 8.02 -9.87 -1.48
CA VAL A 411 9.38 -9.75 -1.99
C VAL A 411 10.27 -9.19 -0.86
N VAL A 412 11.22 -9.99 -0.39
CA VAL A 412 12.15 -9.55 0.65
C VAL A 412 13.51 -9.16 0.07
N TYR A 413 13.85 -9.67 -1.09
CA TYR A 413 15.05 -9.28 -1.83
C TYR A 413 14.81 -9.43 -3.33
N ALA A 414 15.20 -8.43 -4.10
CA ALA A 414 15.15 -8.45 -5.57
C ALA A 414 16.36 -7.71 -6.14
N ASP A 415 17.21 -8.41 -6.87
CA ASP A 415 18.39 -7.86 -7.57
C ASP A 415 18.46 -8.52 -8.94
N LYS A 416 18.02 -7.76 -9.95
CA LYS A 416 17.90 -8.27 -11.32
C LYS A 416 19.29 -8.52 -11.94
N GLU A 417 20.26 -7.68 -11.64
CA GLU A 417 21.63 -7.79 -12.17
C GLU A 417 22.31 -9.04 -11.63
N LYS A 418 22.18 -9.28 -10.32
CA LYS A 418 22.68 -10.51 -9.70
C LYS A 418 21.82 -11.74 -10.00
N GLY A 419 20.65 -11.54 -10.62
CA GLY A 419 19.70 -12.63 -10.91
C GLY A 419 19.20 -13.32 -9.64
N LYS A 420 18.91 -12.55 -8.57
CA LYS A 420 18.48 -13.09 -7.27
C LYS A 420 17.17 -12.47 -6.82
N LEU A 421 16.18 -13.33 -6.54
CA LEU A 421 14.88 -12.99 -6.00
C LEU A 421 14.58 -13.86 -4.78
N ILE A 422 14.17 -13.27 -3.66
CA ILE A 422 13.73 -13.99 -2.46
C ILE A 422 12.32 -13.50 -2.10
N LEU A 423 11.43 -14.46 -1.98
CA LEU A 423 10.03 -14.25 -1.60
C LEU A 423 9.80 -14.87 -0.21
N PHE A 424 9.02 -14.20 0.64
CA PHE A 424 8.56 -14.69 1.93
C PHE A 424 7.05 -14.88 1.91
N ALA A 425 6.56 -16.00 2.43
CA ALA A 425 5.14 -16.33 2.46
C ALA A 425 4.39 -15.53 3.53
N GLU A 426 3.40 -14.74 3.13
CA GLU A 426 2.47 -14.06 4.04
C GLU A 426 1.17 -14.86 4.27
N MET A 427 1.01 -15.99 3.58
CA MET A 427 -0.11 -16.92 3.82
C MET A 427 -0.03 -17.52 5.22
N ARG A 428 -1.18 -17.96 5.74
CA ARG A 428 -1.24 -18.67 7.02
C ARG A 428 -0.66 -20.08 6.90
N LEU A 429 0.52 -20.25 7.48
CA LEU A 429 1.25 -21.52 7.57
C LEU A 429 1.52 -21.83 9.05
N PRO A 430 1.61 -23.10 9.43
CA PRO A 430 2.16 -23.51 10.73
C PRO A 430 3.70 -23.48 10.72
N GLY A 431 4.26 -22.30 10.39
CA GLY A 431 5.68 -22.04 10.22
C GLY A 431 5.94 -20.88 9.28
N LYS A 432 7.19 -20.72 8.85
CA LYS A 432 7.62 -19.68 7.90
C LYS A 432 8.11 -20.31 6.62
N ALA A 433 7.85 -19.68 5.46
CA ALA A 433 8.28 -20.22 4.17
C ALA A 433 8.93 -19.16 3.29
N TRP A 434 9.95 -19.57 2.56
CA TRP A 434 10.66 -18.77 1.57
C TRP A 434 10.69 -19.48 0.23
N LEU A 435 10.67 -18.71 -0.85
CA LEU A 435 10.94 -19.17 -2.20
C LEU A 435 12.05 -18.31 -2.80
N GLU A 436 13.19 -18.93 -3.09
CA GLU A 436 14.39 -18.26 -3.63
C GLU A 436 14.65 -18.70 -5.06
N PHE A 437 14.91 -17.73 -5.94
CA PHE A 437 15.47 -17.93 -7.28
C PHE A 437 16.83 -17.27 -7.33
N LYS A 438 17.84 -17.97 -7.88
CA LYS A 438 19.19 -17.45 -8.01
C LYS A 438 19.89 -18.05 -9.20
N ILE A 439 20.50 -17.20 -10.02
CA ILE A 439 21.33 -17.64 -11.16
C ILE A 439 22.81 -17.50 -10.80
N ILE A 440 23.52 -18.62 -10.78
CA ILE A 440 24.96 -18.66 -10.50
C ILE A 440 25.64 -19.46 -11.59
N LYS A 441 26.67 -18.89 -12.24
CA LYS A 441 27.50 -19.55 -13.27
C LYS A 441 26.65 -20.32 -14.30
N GLY A 442 25.63 -19.65 -14.87
CA GLY A 442 24.77 -20.26 -15.90
C GLY A 442 23.79 -21.31 -15.39
N THR A 443 23.58 -21.42 -14.07
CA THR A 443 22.64 -22.39 -13.48
C THR A 443 21.61 -21.63 -12.65
N LEU A 444 20.32 -21.89 -12.93
CA LEU A 444 19.20 -21.44 -12.11
C LEU A 444 19.03 -22.40 -10.93
N PHE A 445 19.06 -21.87 -9.73
CA PHE A 445 18.66 -22.52 -8.48
C PHE A 445 17.31 -22.00 -8.05
N GLN A 446 16.37 -22.90 -7.80
CA GLN A 446 15.08 -22.63 -7.17
C GLN A 446 15.05 -23.38 -5.87
N SER A 447 14.82 -22.70 -4.75
CA SER A 447 14.80 -23.31 -3.42
C SER A 447 13.54 -22.87 -2.68
N ALA A 448 12.72 -23.82 -2.26
CA ALA A 448 11.63 -23.61 -1.33
C ALA A 448 12.08 -24.07 0.05
N THR A 449 12.11 -23.16 1.02
CA THR A 449 12.53 -23.42 2.41
C THR A 449 11.34 -23.22 3.33
N PHE A 450 11.11 -24.17 4.23
CA PHE A 450 10.06 -24.11 5.24
C PHE A 450 10.63 -24.37 6.64
N GLU A 451 10.47 -23.39 7.52
CA GLU A 451 10.79 -23.46 8.94
C GLU A 451 9.51 -23.83 9.71
N PRO A 452 9.36 -25.08 10.17
CA PRO A 452 8.12 -25.54 10.77
C PRO A 452 7.96 -24.98 12.19
N ASP A 453 6.72 -24.67 12.56
CA ASP A 453 6.36 -24.34 13.94
C ASP A 453 5.81 -25.60 14.63
N GLY A 454 6.67 -26.27 15.39
CA GLY A 454 6.37 -27.49 16.13
C GLY A 454 5.92 -28.67 15.24
N ILE A 455 5.12 -29.58 15.84
CA ILE A 455 4.66 -30.80 15.19
C ILE A 455 3.70 -30.50 14.04
N TRP A 456 2.83 -29.52 14.19
CA TRP A 456 1.85 -29.14 13.16
C TRP A 456 2.53 -28.63 11.89
N GLY A 457 3.66 -27.91 12.03
CA GLY A 457 4.46 -27.53 10.89
C GLY A 457 5.07 -28.70 10.15
N LYS A 458 5.57 -29.71 10.87
CA LYS A 458 6.11 -30.92 10.27
C LYS A 458 5.03 -31.74 9.53
N LEU A 459 3.86 -31.90 10.13
CA LEU A 459 2.73 -32.61 9.48
C LEU A 459 2.28 -31.85 8.21
N TYR A 460 2.18 -30.54 8.29
CA TYR A 460 1.87 -29.73 7.11
C TYR A 460 2.88 -29.94 5.97
N TRP A 461 4.21 -29.93 6.27
CA TRP A 461 5.23 -30.13 5.24
C TRP A 461 5.04 -31.48 4.54
N TYR A 462 4.88 -32.57 5.28
CA TYR A 462 4.69 -33.89 4.69
C TYR A 462 3.40 -33.99 3.87
N SER A 463 2.34 -33.28 4.24
CA SER A 463 1.08 -33.27 3.47
C SER A 463 1.21 -32.56 2.13
N VAL A 464 2.08 -31.54 2.03
CA VAL A 464 2.26 -30.77 0.79
C VAL A 464 3.45 -31.24 -0.06
N LEU A 465 4.32 -32.07 0.49
CA LEU A 465 5.54 -32.56 -0.17
C LEU A 465 5.29 -33.22 -1.55
N PRO A 466 4.25 -34.05 -1.76
CA PRO A 466 3.96 -34.63 -3.08
C PRO A 466 3.69 -33.56 -4.14
N PHE A 467 2.97 -32.49 -3.75
CA PHE A 467 2.65 -31.37 -4.65
C PHE A 467 3.89 -30.53 -4.97
N HIS A 468 4.84 -30.38 -4.03
CA HIS A 468 6.12 -29.71 -4.27
C HIS A 468 6.88 -30.33 -5.44
N GLY A 469 6.94 -31.68 -5.49
CA GLY A 469 7.57 -32.41 -6.59
C GLY A 469 7.02 -32.01 -7.94
N PHE A 470 5.73 -31.96 -8.06
CA PHE A 470 5.02 -31.63 -9.29
C PHE A 470 5.16 -30.15 -9.65
N ILE A 471 4.77 -29.23 -8.72
CA ILE A 471 4.71 -27.80 -8.96
C ILE A 471 6.09 -27.22 -9.26
N PHE A 472 7.07 -27.42 -8.38
CA PHE A 472 8.37 -26.78 -8.48
C PHE A 472 9.24 -27.33 -9.61
N ASN A 473 9.09 -28.62 -9.96
CA ASN A 473 9.76 -29.18 -11.12
C ASN A 473 9.18 -28.64 -12.43
N GLY A 474 7.86 -28.52 -12.51
CA GLY A 474 7.19 -27.90 -13.65
C GLY A 474 7.57 -26.42 -13.80
N MET A 475 7.56 -25.67 -12.70
CA MET A 475 7.89 -24.24 -12.66
C MET A 475 9.32 -23.99 -13.16
N ILE A 476 10.35 -24.66 -12.58
CA ILE A 476 11.74 -24.42 -12.99
C ILE A 476 11.98 -24.77 -14.45
N ASN A 477 11.32 -25.81 -14.97
CA ASN A 477 11.41 -26.17 -16.39
C ASN A 477 10.81 -25.11 -17.31
N LYS A 478 9.72 -24.47 -16.88
CA LYS A 478 9.07 -23.40 -17.65
C LYS A 478 9.82 -22.07 -17.57
N LEU A 479 10.59 -21.84 -16.50
CA LEU A 479 11.40 -20.63 -16.34
C LEU A 479 12.63 -20.60 -17.27
N ILE A 480 13.15 -21.74 -17.69
CA ILE A 480 14.33 -21.85 -18.55
C ILE A 480 14.00 -22.07 -20.03
N LYS A 481 12.73 -22.37 -20.34
CA LYS A 481 12.15 -22.59 -21.68
C LYS A 481 11.30 -21.39 -22.08
#